data_96674cbd100948345953e2f1170d16ad
#
_entry.id   96674cbd100948345953e2f1170d16ad
#
_cell.length_a   1.000
_cell.length_b   1.000
_cell.length_c   1.000
_cell.angle_alpha   90.00
_cell.angle_beta   90.00
_cell.angle_gamma   90.00
#
_symmetry.space_group_name_H-M   'P 1'
#
loop_
_entity.id
_entity.type
_entity.pdbx_description
1 polymer ?
#
loop_
_entity_poly.entity_id
_entity_poly.type
_entity_poly.pdbx_seq_one_letter_code
_entity_poly.pdbx_strand_id
1 'polypeptide(L)'
;MKKIILLSITTFLLIGCKQEINKECESLAKINEQTEKNINTYKVAWDAFFENRDSNAINTDSFDEQVTVVTAEGNITGIEAFRDYYNNYLTGFSDAEFNFIDIIGQGDKIVKHWNFKGTHDGEMFGIPATNKKVDISGTTVVLMKNGKVFQ
;
A
#
# COMPACT_ATOMS: atom_id res chain seq x y z
N MET A 1 20.40 -42.23 -41.79
CA MET A 1 20.87 -40.93 -41.33
C MET A 1 19.76 -39.87 -41.18
N LYS A 2 18.75 -39.81 -42.04
CA LYS A 2 17.64 -38.79 -41.93
C LYS A 2 16.76 -38.88 -40.69
N LYS A 3 16.55 -40.10 -40.11
CA LYS A 3 15.68 -40.28 -38.91
C LYS A 3 16.32 -39.83 -37.59
N ILE A 4 17.63 -39.80 -37.46
CA ILE A 4 18.35 -39.40 -36.26
C ILE A 4 18.36 -37.85 -36.13
N ILE A 5 18.40 -37.12 -37.25
CA ILE A 5 18.34 -35.64 -37.26
C ILE A 5 16.97 -35.14 -36.84
N LEU A 6 15.88 -35.82 -37.21
CA LEU A 6 14.50 -35.43 -36.83
C LEU A 6 14.26 -35.60 -35.33
N LEU A 7 14.84 -36.60 -34.68
CA LEU A 7 14.71 -36.84 -33.24
C LEU A 7 15.50 -35.81 -32.43
N SER A 8 16.62 -35.32 -32.92
CA SER A 8 17.46 -34.30 -32.28
C SER A 8 16.76 -32.91 -32.27
N ILE A 9 16.05 -32.56 -33.35
CA ILE A 9 15.34 -31.27 -33.45
C ILE A 9 14.12 -31.23 -32.50
N THR A 10 13.40 -32.33 -32.35
CA THR A 10 12.22 -32.40 -31.48
C THR A 10 12.59 -32.28 -29.98
N THR A 11 13.73 -32.83 -29.58
CA THR A 11 14.23 -32.72 -28.20
C THR A 11 14.66 -31.31 -27.84
N PHE A 12 15.20 -30.55 -28.79
CA PHE A 12 15.64 -29.17 -28.56
C PHE A 12 14.47 -28.19 -28.36
N LEU A 13 13.33 -28.41 -29.02
CA LEU A 13 12.12 -27.60 -28.87
C LEU A 13 11.45 -27.78 -27.49
N LEU A 14 11.54 -28.95 -26.89
CA LEU A 14 10.95 -29.22 -25.57
C LEU A 14 11.77 -28.62 -24.40
N ILE A 15 13.05 -28.40 -24.58
CA ILE A 15 13.93 -27.79 -23.56
C ILE A 15 13.68 -26.28 -23.49
N GLY A 16 13.46 -25.60 -24.64
CA GLY A 16 13.19 -24.18 -24.70
C GLY A 16 11.93 -23.76 -23.91
N CYS A 17 10.82 -24.47 -24.09
CA CYS A 17 9.55 -24.20 -23.38
C CYS A 17 9.68 -24.35 -21.87
N LYS A 18 10.43 -25.33 -21.36
CA LYS A 18 10.64 -25.51 -19.91
C LYS A 18 11.42 -24.34 -19.28
N GLN A 19 12.37 -23.79 -20.01
CA GLN A 19 13.23 -22.72 -19.49
C GLN A 19 12.50 -21.36 -19.43
N GLU A 20 11.59 -21.07 -20.35
CA GLU A 20 10.74 -19.88 -20.32
C GLU A 20 9.74 -19.94 -19.19
N ILE A 21 9.05 -21.06 -19.01
CA ILE A 21 8.08 -21.27 -17.92
C ILE A 21 8.75 -21.07 -16.55
N ASN A 22 9.96 -21.59 -16.36
CA ASN A 22 10.68 -21.42 -15.08
C ASN A 22 11.02 -19.97 -14.81
N LYS A 23 11.45 -19.19 -15.80
CA LYS A 23 11.75 -17.75 -15.64
C LYS A 23 10.50 -16.95 -15.32
N GLU A 24 9.38 -17.26 -15.93
CA GLU A 24 8.11 -16.62 -15.65
C GLU A 24 7.64 -16.92 -14.22
N CYS A 25 7.69 -18.17 -13.78
CA CYS A 25 7.40 -18.55 -12.40
C CYS A 25 8.31 -17.84 -11.39
N GLU A 26 9.60 -17.74 -11.64
CA GLU A 26 10.53 -17.02 -10.79
C GLU A 26 10.22 -15.51 -10.73
N SER A 27 9.83 -14.91 -11.86
CA SER A 27 9.47 -13.49 -11.91
C SER A 27 8.18 -13.21 -11.12
N LEU A 28 7.18 -14.07 -11.26
CA LEU A 28 5.94 -13.97 -10.50
C LEU A 28 6.17 -14.16 -8.99
N ALA A 29 7.03 -15.11 -8.60
CA ALA A 29 7.40 -15.31 -7.21
C ALA A 29 8.04 -14.05 -6.59
N LYS A 30 8.95 -13.40 -7.32
CA LYS A 30 9.58 -12.13 -6.89
C LYS A 30 8.57 -10.99 -6.76
N ILE A 31 7.63 -10.88 -7.72
CA ILE A 31 6.57 -9.88 -7.66
C ILE A 31 5.68 -10.10 -6.43
N ASN A 32 5.32 -11.37 -6.15
CA ASN A 32 4.52 -11.70 -4.98
C ASN A 32 5.27 -11.38 -3.68
N GLU A 33 6.55 -11.74 -3.56
CA GLU A 33 7.37 -11.41 -2.40
C GLU A 33 7.46 -9.90 -2.18
N GLN A 34 7.66 -9.12 -3.26
CA GLN A 34 7.69 -7.66 -3.18
C GLN A 34 6.33 -7.10 -2.74
N THR A 35 5.24 -7.65 -3.28
CA THR A 35 3.88 -7.26 -2.91
C THR A 35 3.63 -7.46 -1.42
N GLU A 36 3.97 -8.63 -0.88
CA GLU A 36 3.81 -8.93 0.55
C GLU A 36 4.64 -7.99 1.44
N LYS A 37 5.88 -7.70 1.05
CA LYS A 37 6.73 -6.72 1.75
C LYS A 37 6.10 -5.32 1.74
N ASN A 38 5.61 -4.87 0.61
CA ASN A 38 4.96 -3.58 0.46
C ASN A 38 3.70 -3.48 1.32
N ILE A 39 2.85 -4.51 1.30
CA ILE A 39 1.65 -4.59 2.13
C ILE A 39 2.02 -4.53 3.61
N ASN A 40 3.03 -5.28 4.03
CA ASN A 40 3.48 -5.29 5.42
C ASN A 40 4.02 -3.92 5.86
N THR A 41 4.90 -3.28 5.06
CA THR A 41 5.40 -1.92 5.34
C THR A 41 4.25 -0.95 5.53
N TYR A 42 3.27 -0.99 4.62
CA TYR A 42 2.10 -0.13 4.66
C TYR A 42 1.25 -0.35 5.92
N LYS A 43 0.92 -1.60 6.24
CA LYS A 43 0.13 -1.94 7.43
C LYS A 43 0.81 -1.51 8.72
N VAL A 44 2.07 -1.89 8.92
CA VAL A 44 2.83 -1.59 10.14
C VAL A 44 2.87 -0.07 10.40
N ALA A 45 3.06 0.73 9.36
CA ALA A 45 3.09 2.19 9.50
C ALA A 45 1.73 2.76 9.92
N TRP A 46 0.63 2.29 9.33
CA TRP A 46 -0.71 2.77 9.67
C TRP A 46 -1.23 2.24 11.02
N ASP A 47 -0.90 1.00 11.37
CA ASP A 47 -1.21 0.46 12.70
C ASP A 47 -0.49 1.30 13.78
N ALA A 48 0.80 1.60 13.59
CA ALA A 48 1.53 2.47 14.52
C ALA A 48 0.93 3.89 14.58
N PHE A 49 0.51 4.46 13.44
CA PHE A 49 -0.11 5.79 13.40
C PHE A 49 -1.43 5.84 14.18
N PHE A 50 -2.35 4.90 13.95
CA PHE A 50 -3.67 4.93 14.57
C PHE A 50 -3.71 4.28 15.96
N GLU A 51 -3.16 3.09 16.13
CA GLU A 51 -3.24 2.37 17.42
C GLU A 51 -2.39 3.03 18.51
N ASN A 52 -1.18 3.48 18.17
CA ASN A 52 -0.32 4.17 19.11
C ASN A 52 -0.53 5.69 19.13
N ARG A 53 -1.37 6.21 18.25
CA ARG A 53 -1.61 7.65 18.03
C ARG A 53 -0.29 8.42 17.81
N ASP A 54 0.63 7.80 17.08
CA ASP A 54 1.97 8.33 16.85
C ASP A 54 2.09 8.92 15.43
N SER A 55 2.02 10.24 15.33
CA SER A 55 2.21 10.95 14.06
C SER A 55 3.61 10.72 13.46
N ASN A 56 4.63 10.39 14.27
CA ASN A 56 5.98 10.10 13.79
C ASN A 56 6.10 8.73 13.10
N ALA A 57 5.06 7.88 13.16
CA ALA A 57 4.99 6.67 12.36
C ALA A 57 5.00 6.97 10.84
N ILE A 58 4.54 8.18 10.45
CA ILE A 58 4.73 8.71 9.09
C ILE A 58 6.14 9.31 9.00
N ASN A 59 7.11 8.49 8.63
CA ASN A 59 8.52 8.86 8.53
C ASN A 59 9.18 8.22 7.30
N THR A 60 10.45 8.56 7.07
CA THR A 60 11.20 8.12 5.88
C THR A 60 11.56 6.64 5.87
N ASP A 61 11.30 5.88 6.90
CA ASP A 61 11.48 4.41 6.88
C ASP A 61 10.39 3.73 6.04
N SER A 62 9.15 4.22 6.15
CA SER A 62 7.99 3.65 5.47
C SER A 62 7.40 4.51 4.35
N PHE A 63 7.72 5.81 4.31
CA PHE A 63 7.19 6.77 3.33
C PHE A 63 8.33 7.43 2.54
N ASP A 64 8.08 7.70 1.25
CA ASP A 64 9.00 8.49 0.41
C ASP A 64 8.98 9.95 0.89
N GLU A 65 10.11 10.66 0.81
CA GLU A 65 10.16 12.08 1.17
C GLU A 65 9.20 12.96 0.34
N GLN A 66 8.90 12.53 -0.88
CA GLN A 66 7.96 13.18 -1.80
C GLN A 66 6.58 12.49 -1.82
N VAL A 67 6.24 11.77 -0.74
CA VAL A 67 4.94 11.11 -0.64
C VAL A 67 3.80 12.10 -0.89
N THR A 68 2.77 11.63 -1.62
CA THR A 68 1.66 12.48 -2.04
C THR A 68 0.33 11.86 -1.63
N VAL A 69 -0.56 12.63 -1.03
CA VAL A 69 -1.98 12.30 -0.94
C VAL A 69 -2.76 13.11 -1.98
N VAL A 70 -3.62 12.42 -2.72
CA VAL A 70 -4.52 13.03 -3.72
C VAL A 70 -5.85 13.33 -3.04
N THR A 71 -6.24 14.58 -2.99
CA THR A 71 -7.50 15.03 -2.41
C THR A 71 -8.39 15.72 -3.46
N ALA A 72 -9.63 16.01 -3.10
CA ALA A 72 -10.55 16.75 -3.97
C ALA A 72 -10.09 18.19 -4.24
N GLU A 73 -9.36 18.79 -3.29
CA GLU A 73 -8.83 20.14 -3.37
C GLU A 73 -7.47 20.22 -4.09
N GLY A 74 -6.86 19.06 -4.37
CA GLY A 74 -5.56 18.96 -5.02
C GLY A 74 -4.60 18.00 -4.32
N ASN A 75 -3.38 17.93 -4.81
CA ASN A 75 -2.35 17.08 -4.25
C ASN A 75 -1.61 17.74 -3.10
N ILE A 76 -1.40 17.01 -2.02
CA ILE A 76 -0.53 17.40 -0.91
C ILE A 76 0.72 16.54 -1.00
N THR A 77 1.88 17.18 -1.25
CA THR A 77 3.15 16.50 -1.51
C THR A 77 4.21 16.86 -0.46
N GLY A 78 5.02 15.88 -0.10
CA GLY A 78 6.08 15.98 0.90
C GLY A 78 5.66 15.40 2.24
N ILE A 79 6.61 14.71 2.89
CA ILE A 79 6.35 13.90 4.08
C ILE A 79 5.80 14.71 5.26
N GLU A 80 6.25 15.94 5.45
CA GLU A 80 5.76 16.82 6.51
C GLU A 80 4.29 17.19 6.27
N ALA A 81 3.97 17.69 5.07
CA ALA A 81 2.60 18.06 4.71
C ALA A 81 1.65 16.83 4.71
N PHE A 82 2.14 15.67 4.30
CA PHE A 82 1.41 14.43 4.35
C PHE A 82 1.11 14.02 5.81
N ARG A 83 2.11 14.11 6.69
CA ARG A 83 1.94 13.85 8.13
C ARG A 83 0.94 14.82 8.76
N ASP A 84 1.05 16.10 8.49
CA ASP A 84 0.13 17.14 9.00
C ASP A 84 -1.30 16.89 8.53
N TYR A 85 -1.49 16.49 7.26
CA TYR A 85 -2.81 16.13 6.73
C TYR A 85 -3.44 14.99 7.53
N TYR A 86 -2.71 13.88 7.72
CA TYR A 86 -3.25 12.74 8.45
C TYR A 86 -3.38 12.99 9.95
N ASN A 87 -2.53 13.84 10.53
CA ASN A 87 -2.62 14.19 11.95
C ASN A 87 -3.97 14.82 12.33
N ASN A 88 -4.68 15.45 11.37
CA ASN A 88 -6.05 15.93 11.59
C ASN A 88 -7.02 14.81 12.03
N TYR A 89 -6.79 13.57 11.62
CA TYR A 89 -7.60 12.44 12.08
C TYR A 89 -7.33 12.09 13.54
N LEU A 90 -6.09 12.24 14.01
CA LEU A 90 -5.74 12.01 15.42
C LEU A 90 -6.24 13.15 16.31
N THR A 91 -6.18 14.39 15.84
CA THR A 91 -6.65 15.55 16.61
C THR A 91 -8.17 15.68 16.60
N GLY A 92 -8.82 15.32 15.51
CA GLY A 92 -10.27 15.42 15.35
C GLY A 92 -11.06 14.33 16.07
N PHE A 93 -10.43 13.17 16.37
CA PHE A 93 -11.07 12.00 16.96
C PHE A 93 -10.21 11.40 18.07
N SER A 94 -10.59 11.62 19.33
CA SER A 94 -9.83 11.07 20.47
C SER A 94 -9.94 9.53 20.56
N ASP A 95 -11.04 8.98 20.05
CA ASP A 95 -11.39 7.56 20.02
C ASP A 95 -11.30 6.95 18.60
N ALA A 96 -10.43 7.50 17.73
CA ALA A 96 -10.25 7.02 16.36
C ALA A 96 -9.89 5.53 16.31
N GLU A 97 -10.67 4.76 15.58
CA GLU A 97 -10.40 3.37 15.22
C GLU A 97 -10.27 3.26 13.70
N PHE A 98 -9.16 2.71 13.23
CA PHE A 98 -8.91 2.46 11.82
C PHE A 98 -8.64 0.97 11.59
N ASN A 99 -9.43 0.35 10.73
CA ASN A 99 -9.34 -1.08 10.48
C ASN A 99 -9.16 -1.37 8.99
N PHE A 100 -8.22 -2.25 8.66
CA PHE A 100 -8.14 -2.86 7.33
C PHE A 100 -9.18 -3.99 7.26
N ILE A 101 -10.17 -3.84 6.36
CA ILE A 101 -11.15 -4.89 6.07
C ILE A 101 -10.54 -5.90 5.10
N ASP A 102 -9.87 -5.39 4.06
CA ASP A 102 -9.18 -6.18 3.05
C ASP A 102 -8.03 -5.37 2.45
N ILE A 103 -6.99 -6.05 2.02
CA ILE A 103 -5.85 -5.46 1.35
C ILE A 103 -5.29 -6.42 0.31
N ILE A 104 -5.22 -5.95 -0.91
CA ILE A 104 -4.69 -6.71 -2.05
C ILE A 104 -3.63 -5.88 -2.77
N GLY A 105 -2.72 -6.55 -3.48
CA GLY A 105 -1.68 -5.85 -4.21
C GLY A 105 -1.09 -6.65 -5.36
N GLN A 106 -0.36 -5.94 -6.20
CA GLN A 106 0.47 -6.51 -7.25
C GLN A 106 1.69 -5.61 -7.46
N GLY A 107 2.87 -6.12 -7.14
CA GLY A 107 4.11 -5.35 -7.19
C GLY A 107 4.07 -4.10 -6.31
N ASP A 108 4.14 -2.94 -6.94
CA ASP A 108 4.16 -1.65 -6.26
C ASP A 108 2.79 -0.97 -6.15
N LYS A 109 1.71 -1.67 -6.48
CA LYS A 109 0.35 -1.16 -6.33
C LYS A 109 -0.41 -1.96 -5.29
N ILE A 110 -1.00 -1.26 -4.33
CA ILE A 110 -1.83 -1.81 -3.27
C ILE A 110 -3.21 -1.16 -3.35
N VAL A 111 -4.25 -1.94 -3.11
CA VAL A 111 -5.61 -1.45 -2.89
C VAL A 111 -6.06 -1.92 -1.53
N LYS A 112 -6.45 -0.99 -0.67
CA LYS A 112 -7.01 -1.30 0.64
C LYS A 112 -8.48 -0.95 0.70
N HIS A 113 -9.27 -1.83 1.32
CA HIS A 113 -10.61 -1.54 1.81
C HIS A 113 -10.51 -1.34 3.32
N TRP A 114 -11.02 -0.23 3.82
CA TRP A 114 -10.87 0.17 5.22
C TRP A 114 -12.18 0.67 5.81
N ASN A 115 -12.25 0.64 7.14
CA ASN A 115 -13.29 1.27 7.94
C ASN A 115 -12.63 2.21 8.96
N PHE A 116 -13.22 3.38 9.14
CA PHE A 116 -12.85 4.37 10.15
C PHE A 116 -14.06 4.67 11.03
N LYS A 117 -13.85 4.64 12.35
CA LYS A 117 -14.84 5.00 13.35
C LYS A 117 -14.25 5.98 14.34
N GLY A 118 -15.11 6.78 14.92
CA GLY A 118 -14.74 7.69 16.00
C GLY A 118 -15.81 8.72 16.29
N THR A 119 -15.59 9.50 17.33
CA THR A 119 -16.40 10.65 17.70
C THR A 119 -15.63 11.91 17.33
N HIS A 120 -16.22 12.78 16.48
CA HIS A 120 -15.60 14.06 16.11
C HIS A 120 -15.65 15.04 17.27
N ASP A 121 -14.74 14.87 18.22
CA ASP A 121 -14.66 15.59 19.49
C ASP A 121 -13.51 16.63 19.56
N GLY A 122 -12.70 16.69 18.51
CA GLY A 122 -11.64 17.69 18.32
C GLY A 122 -11.80 18.50 17.03
N GLU A 123 -10.92 19.46 16.79
CA GLU A 123 -10.87 20.17 15.52
C GLU A 123 -10.25 19.30 14.42
N MET A 124 -10.88 19.28 13.24
CA MET A 124 -10.41 18.58 12.06
C MET A 124 -10.53 19.44 10.82
N PHE A 125 -9.42 19.72 10.14
CA PHE A 125 -9.36 20.61 8.95
C PHE A 125 -10.03 21.97 9.15
N GLY A 126 -9.86 22.60 10.33
CA GLY A 126 -10.49 23.86 10.67
C GLY A 126 -11.99 23.77 11.04
N ILE A 127 -12.56 22.56 11.06
CA ILE A 127 -13.95 22.33 11.48
C ILE A 127 -13.95 22.02 12.97
N PRO A 128 -14.64 22.84 13.81
CA PRO A 128 -14.76 22.59 15.23
C PRO A 128 -15.47 21.27 15.55
N ALA A 129 -15.21 20.71 16.73
CA ALA A 129 -15.83 19.50 17.23
C ALA A 129 -17.36 19.54 17.10
N THR A 130 -17.93 18.51 16.48
CA THR A 130 -19.40 18.37 16.32
C THR A 130 -20.02 17.40 17.30
N ASN A 131 -19.19 16.62 18.01
CA ASN A 131 -19.57 15.51 18.90
C ASN A 131 -20.43 14.43 18.20
N LYS A 132 -20.33 14.33 16.87
CA LYS A 132 -21.02 13.32 16.08
C LYS A 132 -20.16 12.08 15.94
N LYS A 133 -20.81 10.91 16.04
CA LYS A 133 -20.17 9.64 15.71
C LYS A 133 -20.05 9.48 14.21
N VAL A 134 -18.89 8.98 13.77
CA VAL A 134 -18.56 8.66 12.41
C VAL A 134 -18.31 7.15 12.31
N ASP A 135 -18.88 6.51 11.31
CA ASP A 135 -18.61 5.12 10.91
C ASP A 135 -18.65 5.08 9.38
N ILE A 136 -17.48 5.12 8.76
CA ILE A 136 -17.34 5.20 7.31
C ILE A 136 -16.38 4.14 6.81
N SER A 137 -16.60 3.66 5.59
CA SER A 137 -15.71 2.77 4.88
C SER A 137 -15.29 3.39 3.56
N GLY A 138 -14.11 3.02 3.09
CA GLY A 138 -13.60 3.50 1.82
C GLY A 138 -12.56 2.57 1.23
N THR A 139 -12.17 2.90 0.01
CA THR A 139 -11.10 2.20 -0.70
C THR A 139 -10.04 3.22 -1.10
N THR A 140 -8.78 2.86 -0.89
CA THR A 140 -7.63 3.68 -1.29
C THR A 140 -6.72 2.87 -2.20
N VAL A 141 -6.27 3.49 -3.29
CA VAL A 141 -5.17 2.98 -4.12
C VAL A 141 -3.89 3.58 -3.61
N VAL A 142 -2.89 2.75 -3.36
CA VAL A 142 -1.58 3.14 -2.85
C VAL A 142 -0.53 2.74 -3.88
N LEU A 143 0.37 3.65 -4.19
CA LEU A 143 1.55 3.39 -4.99
C LEU A 143 2.78 3.34 -4.09
N MET A 144 3.53 2.26 -4.21
CA MET A 144 4.81 2.06 -3.53
C MET A 144 5.95 2.40 -4.48
N LYS A 145 7.08 2.82 -3.92
CA LYS A 145 8.32 3.07 -4.65
C LYS A 145 9.49 2.69 -3.76
N ASN A 146 10.33 1.78 -4.24
CA ASN A 146 11.48 1.28 -3.47
C ASN A 146 11.09 0.77 -2.06
N GLY A 147 9.95 0.10 -1.93
CA GLY A 147 9.44 -0.42 -0.65
C GLY A 147 8.83 0.61 0.28
N LYS A 148 8.62 1.86 -0.16
CA LYS A 148 8.03 2.95 0.62
C LYS A 148 6.74 3.45 -0.03
N VAL A 149 5.84 3.97 0.79
CA VAL A 149 4.61 4.63 0.32
C VAL A 149 5.00 5.89 -0.45
N PHE A 150 4.53 6.00 -1.69
CA PHE A 150 4.82 7.13 -2.57
C PHE A 150 3.56 7.96 -2.89
N GLN A 151 2.37 7.29 -3.02
CA GLN A 151 1.09 7.97 -3.23
C GLN A 151 -0.06 7.16 -2.62
#